data_2cb1c2709156267a2ed868b45a9348ab
#
_entry.id   2cb1c2709156267a2ed868b45a9348ab
#
_cell.length_a   1.000
_cell.length_b   1.000
_cell.length_c   1.000
_cell.angle_alpha   90.00
_cell.angle_beta   90.00
_cell.angle_gamma   90.00
#
_symmetry.space_group_name_H-M   'P 1'
#
loop_
_entity.id
_entity.type
_entity.pdbx_description
1 polymer ?
#
loop_
_entity_poly.entity_id
_entity_poly.type
_entity_poly.pdbx_seq_one_letter_code
_entity_poly.pdbx_strand_id
1 'polypeptide(L)'
;EWARITGANINNRIAIVLDKKVHMAPVIRSQIFGGGTVIEGLDSIEEAEDIAIVLRAGALPVPVTIAEERTVGASLGADSISKGTLSMAVGLLLVVCFIVFFYKMSGLIASFSVMWTLILLLGVLALLEATLTLPGIAGLILTVGMSVDANVIIFERIKEELRNGKSVRSAIDSGYERAIRTIVDANLTTGIAAAVLYQYGSGPIKGFAT
;
A
#
# COMPACT_ATOMS: atom_id res chain seq x y z
N GLU A 1 4.22 9.33 52.03
CA GLU A 1 3.43 10.46 51.51
C GLU A 1 2.06 10.01 50.99
N TRP A 2 2.00 8.95 50.19
CA TRP A 2 0.75 8.41 49.61
C TRP A 2 -0.30 8.03 50.69
N ALA A 3 0.10 7.33 51.73
CA ALA A 3 -0.78 6.97 52.84
C ALA A 3 -1.38 8.21 53.55
N ARG A 4 -0.61 9.28 53.69
CA ARG A 4 -1.08 10.54 54.27
C ARG A 4 -2.12 11.22 53.43
N ILE A 5 -1.88 11.28 52.11
CA ILE A 5 -2.77 11.92 51.14
C ILE A 5 -4.10 11.13 51.08
N THR A 6 -4.01 9.80 50.92
CA THR A 6 -5.20 8.96 50.82
C THR A 6 -5.99 8.90 52.11
N GLY A 7 -5.32 8.89 53.31
CA GLY A 7 -5.96 8.94 54.62
C GLY A 7 -6.69 10.25 54.89
N ALA A 8 -6.16 11.39 54.45
CA ALA A 8 -6.78 12.70 54.59
C ALA A 8 -7.95 12.94 53.61
N ASN A 9 -8.08 12.15 52.58
CA ASN A 9 -9.07 12.33 51.49
C ASN A 9 -9.98 11.12 51.29
N ILE A 10 -10.27 10.36 52.34
CA ILE A 10 -11.22 9.23 52.27
C ILE A 10 -12.60 9.78 51.84
N ASN A 11 -13.27 9.09 50.93
CA ASN A 11 -14.54 9.47 50.26
C ASN A 11 -14.43 10.65 49.28
N ASN A 12 -13.26 11.23 49.10
CA ASN A 12 -13.02 12.20 48.05
C ASN A 12 -12.51 11.52 46.79
N ARG A 13 -12.65 12.21 45.64
CA ARG A 13 -12.11 11.76 44.34
C ARG A 13 -10.68 12.21 44.19
N ILE A 14 -9.84 11.30 43.68
CA ILE A 14 -8.48 11.62 43.24
C ILE A 14 -8.41 11.54 41.74
N ALA A 15 -7.99 12.62 41.09
CA ALA A 15 -7.86 12.63 39.65
C ALA A 15 -6.51 12.09 39.22
N ILE A 16 -6.53 11.17 38.25
CA ILE A 16 -5.35 10.73 37.54
C ILE A 16 -5.20 11.62 36.29
N VAL A 17 -4.19 12.48 36.33
CA VAL A 17 -3.92 13.46 35.26
C VAL A 17 -2.65 13.09 34.55
N LEU A 18 -2.74 12.89 33.22
CA LEU A 18 -1.61 12.68 32.33
C LEU A 18 -1.70 13.69 31.20
N ASP A 19 -0.60 14.32 30.85
CA ASP A 19 -0.53 15.35 29.78
C ASP A 19 -1.60 16.45 29.91
N LYS A 20 -1.86 16.89 31.14
CA LYS A 20 -2.88 17.90 31.49
C LYS A 20 -4.32 17.47 31.22
N LYS A 21 -4.56 16.20 30.90
CA LYS A 21 -5.89 15.62 30.69
C LYS A 21 -6.22 14.69 31.86
N VAL A 22 -7.44 14.82 32.41
CA VAL A 22 -7.95 13.91 33.44
C VAL A 22 -8.41 12.64 32.72
N HIS A 23 -7.77 11.51 33.02
CA HIS A 23 -8.14 10.19 32.47
C HIS A 23 -9.23 9.53 33.30
N MET A 24 -9.14 9.65 34.64
CA MET A 24 -10.18 9.15 35.54
C MET A 24 -10.10 9.84 36.89
N ALA A 25 -11.15 9.71 37.66
CA ALA A 25 -11.24 10.28 39.01
C ALA A 25 -11.91 9.31 39.99
N PRO A 26 -11.24 8.22 40.40
CA PRO A 26 -11.78 7.26 41.35
C PRO A 26 -11.94 7.85 42.75
N VAL A 27 -12.84 7.27 43.54
CA VAL A 27 -13.08 7.63 44.94
C VAL A 27 -12.13 6.84 45.84
N ILE A 28 -11.50 7.50 46.80
CA ILE A 28 -10.65 6.87 47.82
C ILE A 28 -11.54 6.21 48.84
N ARG A 29 -11.55 4.87 48.93
CA ARG A 29 -12.35 4.10 49.87
C ARG A 29 -11.66 3.90 51.23
N SER A 30 -10.34 3.80 51.23
CA SER A 30 -9.55 3.57 52.42
C SER A 30 -8.15 4.13 52.31
N GLN A 31 -7.46 4.30 53.42
CA GLN A 31 -6.06 4.70 53.45
C GLN A 31 -5.14 3.61 52.82
N ILE A 32 -4.26 3.98 51.94
CA ILE A 32 -3.39 3.07 51.20
C ILE A 32 -1.97 3.12 51.79
N PHE A 33 -1.57 2.09 52.53
CA PHE A 33 -0.26 2.07 53.20
C PHE A 33 0.89 1.53 52.35
N GLY A 34 0.63 0.63 51.40
CA GLY A 34 1.64 -0.15 50.71
C GLY A 34 2.13 0.37 49.35
N GLY A 35 1.66 1.55 48.92
CA GLY A 35 2.03 2.11 47.59
C GLY A 35 1.36 1.43 46.39
N GLY A 36 0.84 0.21 46.55
CA GLY A 36 0.04 -0.47 45.50
C GLY A 36 -1.40 0.00 45.57
N THR A 37 -1.96 0.44 44.47
CA THR A 37 -3.33 0.94 44.36
C THR A 37 -4.13 0.06 43.41
N VAL A 38 -5.32 -0.38 43.83
CA VAL A 38 -6.27 -1.08 42.97
C VAL A 38 -7.37 -0.09 42.59
N ILE A 39 -7.66 0.00 41.32
CA ILE A 39 -8.73 0.84 40.80
C ILE A 39 -9.88 -0.08 40.42
N GLU A 40 -11.06 0.18 41.02
CA GLU A 40 -12.27 -0.60 40.83
C GLU A 40 -13.38 0.28 40.24
N GLY A 41 -14.36 -0.34 39.56
CA GLY A 41 -15.54 0.35 39.04
C GLY A 41 -15.33 0.87 37.63
N LEU A 42 -14.55 0.15 36.84
CA LEU A 42 -14.42 0.37 35.38
C LEU A 42 -15.56 -0.36 34.66
N ASP A 43 -16.06 0.21 33.59
CA ASP A 43 -17.25 -0.28 32.89
C ASP A 43 -16.93 -1.49 31.97
N SER A 44 -15.67 -1.61 31.51
CA SER A 44 -15.25 -2.72 30.65
C SER A 44 -13.78 -3.14 30.88
N ILE A 45 -13.45 -4.35 30.43
CA ILE A 45 -12.06 -4.86 30.44
C ILE A 45 -11.16 -4.03 29.51
N GLU A 46 -11.70 -3.59 28.36
CA GLU A 46 -10.99 -2.76 27.39
C GLU A 46 -10.60 -1.41 28.00
N GLU A 47 -11.49 -0.79 28.78
CA GLU A 47 -11.19 0.45 29.51
C GLU A 47 -10.07 0.25 30.55
N ALA A 48 -10.08 -0.90 31.23
CA ALA A 48 -9.03 -1.25 32.19
C ALA A 48 -7.66 -1.44 31.49
N GLU A 49 -7.63 -2.07 30.33
CA GLU A 49 -6.43 -2.26 29.53
C GLU A 49 -5.89 -0.92 29.02
N ASP A 50 -6.74 -0.04 28.51
CA ASP A 50 -6.36 1.29 28.03
C ASP A 50 -5.74 2.13 29.16
N ILE A 51 -6.37 2.15 30.33
CA ILE A 51 -5.85 2.86 31.50
C ILE A 51 -4.52 2.24 31.97
N ALA A 52 -4.40 0.92 31.96
CA ALA A 52 -3.15 0.25 32.33
C ALA A 52 -2.00 0.60 31.37
N ILE A 53 -2.27 0.70 30.07
CA ILE A 53 -1.30 1.15 29.06
C ILE A 53 -0.87 2.59 29.35
N VAL A 54 -1.83 3.50 29.54
CA VAL A 54 -1.57 4.92 29.82
C VAL A 54 -0.75 5.09 31.11
N LEU A 55 -1.10 4.39 32.19
CA LEU A 55 -0.38 4.47 33.47
C LEU A 55 1.03 3.85 33.38
N ARG A 56 1.20 2.77 32.60
CA ARG A 56 2.50 2.12 32.41
C ARG A 56 3.42 2.95 31.52
N ALA A 57 2.89 3.60 30.50
CA ALA A 57 3.65 4.50 29.63
C ALA A 57 4.12 5.76 30.36
N GLY A 58 3.36 6.21 31.37
CA GLY A 58 3.64 7.47 32.10
C GLY A 58 3.45 8.72 31.21
N ALA A 59 3.79 9.88 31.75
CA ALA A 59 3.79 11.13 30.99
C ALA A 59 4.91 11.11 29.94
N LEU A 60 4.57 11.36 28.71
CA LEU A 60 5.57 11.50 27.63
C LEU A 60 6.46 12.71 27.92
N PRO A 61 7.79 12.58 27.78
CA PRO A 61 8.73 13.69 28.06
C PRO A 61 8.57 14.84 27.07
N VAL A 62 7.93 14.58 25.90
CA VAL A 62 7.65 15.58 24.88
C VAL A 62 6.21 15.40 24.42
N PRO A 63 5.42 16.48 24.28
CA PRO A 63 4.08 16.39 23.74
C PRO A 63 4.12 15.86 22.31
N VAL A 64 3.41 14.78 22.04
CA VAL A 64 3.23 14.21 20.71
C VAL A 64 1.90 14.66 20.15
N THR A 65 1.90 15.04 18.88
CA THR A 65 0.68 15.29 18.11
C THR A 65 0.50 14.16 17.11
N ILE A 66 -0.74 13.70 16.95
CA ILE A 66 -1.06 12.73 15.90
C ILE A 66 -0.84 13.44 14.56
N ALA A 67 0.20 13.02 13.82
CA ALA A 67 0.54 13.62 12.53
C ALA A 67 -0.39 13.10 11.43
N GLU A 68 -0.77 11.84 11.50
CA GLU A 68 -1.68 11.21 10.55
C GLU A 68 -2.39 10.03 11.22
N GLU A 69 -3.71 9.98 11.09
CA GLU A 69 -4.53 8.82 11.48
C GLU A 69 -5.32 8.37 10.25
N ARG A 70 -5.12 7.12 9.83
CA ARG A 70 -5.86 6.50 8.73
C ARG A 70 -6.57 5.25 9.22
N THR A 71 -7.83 5.39 9.54
CA THR A 71 -8.69 4.26 9.87
C THR A 71 -9.52 3.88 8.64
N VAL A 72 -9.20 2.75 8.01
CA VAL A 72 -9.99 2.22 6.89
C VAL A 72 -10.78 1.03 7.41
N GLY A 73 -12.11 1.17 7.46
CA GLY A 73 -12.99 0.07 7.84
C GLY A 73 -12.90 -1.08 6.81
N ALA A 74 -13.06 -2.32 7.26
CA ALA A 74 -12.96 -3.51 6.42
C ALA A 74 -13.93 -3.48 5.21
N SER A 75 -15.11 -2.89 5.36
CA SER A 75 -16.08 -2.72 4.28
C SER A 75 -15.63 -1.73 3.20
N LEU A 76 -14.98 -0.62 3.57
CA LEU A 76 -14.42 0.35 2.63
C LEU A 76 -13.24 -0.23 1.85
N GLY A 77 -12.41 -1.06 2.50
CA GLY A 77 -11.34 -1.77 1.85
C GLY A 77 -11.84 -2.76 0.79
N ALA A 78 -12.84 -3.57 1.13
CA ALA A 78 -13.43 -4.56 0.21
C ALA A 78 -14.10 -3.91 -1.01
N ASP A 79 -14.88 -2.81 -0.82
CA ASP A 79 -15.52 -2.08 -1.91
C ASP A 79 -14.48 -1.44 -2.85
N SER A 80 -13.43 -0.87 -2.29
CA SER A 80 -12.35 -0.26 -3.06
C SER A 80 -11.56 -1.28 -3.88
N ILE A 81 -11.26 -2.45 -3.32
CA ILE A 81 -10.61 -3.55 -4.04
C ILE A 81 -11.51 -4.06 -5.16
N SER A 82 -12.80 -4.27 -4.90
CA SER A 82 -13.76 -4.72 -5.91
C SER A 82 -13.87 -3.75 -7.08
N LYS A 83 -13.98 -2.44 -6.79
CA LYS A 83 -14.00 -1.40 -7.83
C LYS A 83 -12.67 -1.31 -8.57
N GLY A 84 -11.54 -1.44 -7.87
CA GLY A 84 -10.21 -1.45 -8.46
C GLY A 84 -10.00 -2.62 -9.42
N THR A 85 -10.37 -3.84 -9.02
CA THR A 85 -10.26 -5.03 -9.87
C THR A 85 -11.19 -4.97 -11.09
N LEU A 86 -12.41 -4.44 -10.94
CA LEU A 86 -13.32 -4.21 -12.07
C LEU A 86 -12.72 -3.20 -13.05
N SER A 87 -12.19 -2.09 -12.55
CA SER A 87 -11.54 -1.07 -13.38
C SER A 87 -10.33 -1.63 -14.13
N MET A 88 -9.53 -2.48 -13.47
CA MET A 88 -8.41 -3.18 -14.11
C MET A 88 -8.89 -4.11 -15.23
N ALA A 89 -9.94 -4.89 -15.01
CA ALA A 89 -10.50 -5.79 -16.01
C ALA A 89 -11.04 -5.02 -17.24
N VAL A 90 -11.77 -3.93 -17.00
CA VAL A 90 -12.28 -3.06 -18.08
C VAL A 90 -11.12 -2.39 -18.84
N GLY A 91 -10.12 -1.87 -18.13
CA GLY A 91 -8.94 -1.27 -18.76
C GLY A 91 -8.17 -2.28 -19.62
N LEU A 92 -7.93 -3.49 -19.10
CA LEU A 92 -7.28 -4.57 -19.83
C LEU A 92 -8.08 -4.94 -21.11
N LEU A 93 -9.40 -5.08 -20.99
CA LEU A 93 -10.26 -5.38 -22.13
C LEU A 93 -10.15 -4.30 -23.22
N LEU A 94 -10.20 -3.03 -22.84
CA LEU A 94 -10.07 -1.90 -23.78
C LEU A 94 -8.71 -1.91 -24.47
N VAL A 95 -7.63 -2.15 -23.72
CA VAL A 95 -6.27 -2.24 -24.27
C VAL A 95 -6.15 -3.40 -25.27
N VAL A 96 -6.64 -4.59 -24.92
CA VAL A 96 -6.64 -5.75 -25.81
C VAL A 96 -7.44 -5.48 -27.07
N CYS A 97 -8.65 -4.94 -26.96
CA CYS A 97 -9.48 -4.57 -28.10
C CYS A 97 -8.75 -3.58 -29.03
N PHE A 98 -8.15 -2.55 -28.45
CA PHE A 98 -7.40 -1.54 -29.19
C PHE A 98 -6.22 -2.15 -29.97
N ILE A 99 -5.39 -2.97 -29.30
CA ILE A 99 -4.23 -3.59 -29.92
C ILE A 99 -4.64 -4.55 -31.04
N VAL A 100 -5.64 -5.38 -30.82
CA VAL A 100 -6.14 -6.31 -31.84
C VAL A 100 -6.71 -5.56 -33.02
N PHE A 101 -7.42 -4.47 -32.80
CA PHE A 101 -7.97 -3.64 -33.87
C PHE A 101 -6.86 -3.01 -34.73
N PHE A 102 -5.82 -2.45 -34.13
CA PHE A 102 -4.74 -1.76 -34.84
C PHE A 102 -3.69 -2.71 -35.43
N TYR A 103 -3.30 -3.76 -34.71
CA TYR A 103 -2.19 -4.65 -35.11
C TYR A 103 -2.67 -6.02 -35.61
N LYS A 104 -3.98 -6.27 -35.66
CA LYS A 104 -4.57 -7.51 -36.18
C LYS A 104 -3.92 -8.76 -35.53
N MET A 105 -3.31 -9.62 -36.38
CA MET A 105 -2.67 -10.87 -35.93
C MET A 105 -1.52 -10.62 -34.93
N SER A 106 -0.70 -9.61 -35.16
CA SER A 106 0.37 -9.24 -34.22
C SER A 106 -0.23 -8.75 -32.89
N GLY A 107 -1.39 -8.10 -32.94
CA GLY A 107 -2.14 -7.68 -31.75
C GLY A 107 -2.64 -8.84 -30.90
N LEU A 108 -3.05 -9.95 -31.51
CA LEU A 108 -3.42 -11.16 -30.79
C LEU A 108 -2.23 -11.76 -30.04
N ILE A 109 -1.06 -11.81 -30.68
CA ILE A 109 0.17 -12.29 -30.04
C ILE A 109 0.56 -11.39 -28.86
N ALA A 110 0.50 -10.06 -29.03
CA ALA A 110 0.75 -9.09 -27.97
C ALA A 110 -0.23 -9.25 -26.80
N SER A 111 -1.51 -9.44 -27.10
CA SER A 111 -2.55 -9.65 -26.08
C SER A 111 -2.28 -10.92 -25.24
N PHE A 112 -1.83 -11.99 -25.89
CA PHE A 112 -1.42 -13.20 -25.18
C PHE A 112 -0.21 -12.95 -24.27
N SER A 113 0.79 -12.21 -24.76
CA SER A 113 1.97 -11.80 -23.96
C SER A 113 1.58 -10.98 -22.74
N VAL A 114 0.67 -10.02 -22.88
CA VAL A 114 0.17 -9.20 -21.77
C VAL A 114 -0.56 -10.06 -20.74
N MET A 115 -1.42 -10.97 -21.18
CA MET A 115 -2.13 -11.89 -20.28
C MET A 115 -1.14 -12.78 -19.51
N TRP A 116 -0.11 -13.28 -20.20
CA TRP A 116 0.94 -14.08 -19.58
C TRP A 116 1.74 -13.29 -18.55
N THR A 117 2.10 -12.05 -18.86
CA THR A 117 2.78 -11.13 -17.94
C THR A 117 1.94 -10.90 -16.69
N LEU A 118 0.64 -10.66 -16.84
CA LEU A 118 -0.27 -10.48 -15.71
C LEU A 118 -0.34 -11.71 -14.81
N ILE A 119 -0.41 -12.90 -15.38
CA ILE A 119 -0.42 -14.17 -14.62
C ILE A 119 0.88 -14.33 -13.86
N LEU A 120 2.03 -14.09 -14.49
CA LEU A 120 3.33 -14.18 -13.85
C LEU A 120 3.47 -13.15 -12.72
N LEU A 121 3.02 -11.92 -12.93
CA LEU A 121 3.07 -10.86 -11.95
C LEU A 121 2.23 -11.20 -10.71
N LEU A 122 0.99 -11.65 -10.90
CA LEU A 122 0.13 -12.10 -9.81
C LEU A 122 0.73 -13.32 -9.10
N GLY A 123 1.36 -14.23 -9.84
CA GLY A 123 2.06 -15.38 -9.26
C GLY A 123 3.25 -14.97 -8.38
N VAL A 124 4.03 -14.00 -8.80
CA VAL A 124 5.15 -13.45 -8.01
C VAL A 124 4.63 -12.73 -6.75
N LEU A 125 3.59 -11.91 -6.87
CA LEU A 125 2.96 -11.25 -5.72
C LEU A 125 2.44 -12.27 -4.70
N ALA A 126 1.81 -13.34 -5.17
CA ALA A 126 1.33 -14.42 -4.30
C ALA A 126 2.49 -15.17 -3.62
N LEU A 127 3.59 -15.42 -4.33
CA LEU A 127 4.79 -16.08 -3.79
C LEU A 127 5.47 -15.23 -2.71
N LEU A 128 5.46 -13.92 -2.86
CA LEU A 128 6.02 -12.96 -1.90
C LEU A 128 5.06 -12.62 -0.75
N GLU A 129 3.88 -13.25 -0.70
CA GLU A 129 2.81 -12.94 0.27
C GLU A 129 2.46 -11.44 0.33
N ALA A 130 2.65 -10.74 -0.80
CA ALA A 130 2.41 -9.31 -0.88
C ALA A 130 0.91 -9.00 -0.80
N THR A 131 0.55 -8.06 0.07
CA THR A 131 -0.85 -7.63 0.19
C THR A 131 -1.25 -6.71 -0.96
N LEU A 132 -2.36 -7.03 -1.62
CA LEU A 132 -2.90 -6.21 -2.69
C LEU A 132 -3.56 -4.95 -2.12
N THR A 133 -2.82 -3.84 -2.16
CA THR A 133 -3.30 -2.54 -1.72
C THR A 133 -3.86 -1.72 -2.89
N LEU A 134 -4.66 -0.68 -2.62
CA LEU A 134 -5.15 0.23 -3.68
C LEU A 134 -4.02 0.82 -4.54
N PRO A 135 -2.94 1.36 -3.96
CA PRO A 135 -1.78 1.78 -4.74
C PRO A 135 -1.12 0.64 -5.52
N GLY A 136 -1.09 -0.58 -4.97
CA GLY A 136 -0.60 -1.77 -5.65
C GLY A 136 -1.44 -2.12 -6.89
N ILE A 137 -2.77 -2.05 -6.81
CA ILE A 137 -3.66 -2.22 -7.98
C ILE A 137 -3.35 -1.18 -9.06
N ALA A 138 -3.14 0.08 -8.69
CA ALA A 138 -2.75 1.13 -9.64
C ALA A 138 -1.39 0.82 -10.30
N GLY A 139 -0.42 0.31 -9.53
CA GLY A 139 0.86 -0.18 -10.06
C GLY A 139 0.70 -1.33 -11.05
N LEU A 140 -0.17 -2.30 -10.77
CA LEU A 140 -0.50 -3.39 -11.68
C LEU A 140 -1.05 -2.88 -13.02
N ILE A 141 -2.02 -1.94 -12.98
CA ILE A 141 -2.60 -1.34 -14.18
C ILE A 141 -1.52 -0.63 -15.02
N LEU A 142 -0.64 0.11 -14.36
CA LEU A 142 0.47 0.78 -15.02
C LEU A 142 1.44 -0.23 -15.66
N THR A 143 1.80 -1.29 -14.96
CA THR A 143 2.69 -2.35 -15.46
C THR A 143 2.09 -3.06 -16.66
N VAL A 144 0.79 -3.33 -16.68
CA VAL A 144 0.09 -3.87 -17.85
C VAL A 144 0.20 -2.92 -19.04
N GLY A 145 0.00 -1.61 -18.84
CA GLY A 145 0.17 -0.59 -19.88
C GLY A 145 1.59 -0.60 -20.46
N MET A 146 2.61 -0.58 -19.62
CA MET A 146 4.02 -0.61 -20.05
C MET A 146 4.41 -1.92 -20.76
N SER A 147 3.82 -3.05 -20.35
CA SER A 147 4.05 -4.33 -21.04
C SER A 147 3.56 -4.34 -22.49
N VAL A 148 2.46 -3.62 -22.73
CA VAL A 148 1.93 -3.41 -24.08
C VAL A 148 2.87 -2.56 -24.93
N ASP A 149 3.41 -1.49 -24.36
CA ASP A 149 4.28 -0.55 -25.09
C ASP A 149 5.51 -1.23 -25.68
N ALA A 150 6.11 -2.18 -24.97
CA ALA A 150 7.24 -2.95 -25.50
C ALA A 150 6.89 -3.70 -26.80
N ASN A 151 5.72 -4.34 -26.85
CA ASN A 151 5.26 -5.04 -28.05
C ASN A 151 4.95 -4.06 -29.18
N VAL A 152 4.33 -2.92 -28.89
CA VAL A 152 4.00 -1.88 -29.86
C VAL A 152 5.28 -1.29 -30.45
N ILE A 153 6.31 -1.00 -29.65
CA ILE A 153 7.61 -0.50 -30.14
C ILE A 153 8.23 -1.49 -31.12
N ILE A 154 8.23 -2.79 -30.82
CA ILE A 154 8.75 -3.82 -31.73
C ILE A 154 7.98 -3.80 -33.06
N PHE A 155 6.65 -3.81 -33.01
CA PHE A 155 5.81 -3.85 -34.20
C PHE A 155 5.99 -2.60 -35.09
N GLU A 156 6.06 -1.41 -34.47
CA GLU A 156 6.27 -0.18 -35.24
C GLU A 156 7.67 -0.12 -35.85
N ARG A 157 8.71 -0.61 -35.17
CA ARG A 157 10.05 -0.72 -35.77
C ARG A 157 10.10 -1.69 -36.93
N ILE A 158 9.43 -2.84 -36.81
CA ILE A 158 9.34 -3.80 -37.94
C ILE A 158 8.58 -3.16 -39.13
N LYS A 159 7.48 -2.45 -38.90
CA LYS A 159 6.74 -1.75 -39.94
C LYS A 159 7.59 -0.66 -40.63
N GLU A 160 8.38 0.09 -39.84
CA GLU A 160 9.29 1.10 -40.36
C GLU A 160 10.32 0.49 -41.31
N GLU A 161 10.95 -0.64 -40.92
CA GLU A 161 11.93 -1.34 -41.74
C GLU A 161 11.31 -1.96 -43.02
N LEU A 162 10.07 -2.43 -42.95
CA LEU A 162 9.30 -2.88 -44.10
C LEU A 162 9.01 -1.73 -45.08
N ARG A 163 8.63 -0.55 -44.60
CA ARG A 163 8.41 0.66 -45.41
C ARG A 163 9.69 1.13 -46.07
N ASN A 164 10.84 0.89 -45.46
CA ASN A 164 12.17 1.18 -46.04
C ASN A 164 12.61 0.17 -47.11
N GLY A 165 11.72 -0.78 -47.48
CA GLY A 165 11.96 -1.73 -48.57
C GLY A 165 12.77 -2.97 -48.20
N LYS A 166 12.98 -3.25 -46.91
CA LYS A 166 13.63 -4.49 -46.48
C LYS A 166 12.73 -5.70 -46.67
N SER A 167 13.32 -6.86 -46.88
CA SER A 167 12.58 -8.13 -46.86
C SER A 167 11.99 -8.38 -45.49
N VAL A 168 10.88 -9.13 -45.39
CA VAL A 168 10.19 -9.41 -44.15
C VAL A 168 11.14 -9.93 -43.07
N ARG A 169 12.00 -10.88 -43.41
CA ARG A 169 12.96 -11.46 -42.45
C ARG A 169 13.97 -10.43 -41.98
N SER A 170 14.56 -9.66 -42.86
CA SER A 170 15.52 -8.61 -42.50
C SER A 170 14.86 -7.47 -41.71
N ALA A 171 13.60 -7.15 -41.99
CA ALA A 171 12.85 -6.14 -41.29
C ALA A 171 12.56 -6.58 -39.86
N ILE A 172 12.23 -7.85 -39.64
CA ILE A 172 12.03 -8.41 -38.30
C ILE A 172 13.33 -8.35 -37.49
N ASP A 173 14.44 -8.86 -38.03
CA ASP A 173 15.73 -8.89 -37.33
C ASP A 173 16.20 -7.47 -36.97
N SER A 174 16.19 -6.53 -37.93
CA SER A 174 16.61 -5.15 -37.69
C SER A 174 15.66 -4.37 -36.79
N GLY A 175 14.34 -4.60 -36.92
CA GLY A 175 13.32 -3.94 -36.09
C GLY A 175 13.43 -4.36 -34.63
N TYR A 176 13.64 -5.65 -34.42
CA TYR A 176 13.82 -6.21 -33.09
C TYR A 176 15.09 -5.70 -32.43
N GLU A 177 16.23 -5.71 -33.12
CA GLU A 177 17.51 -5.22 -32.59
C GLU A 177 17.43 -3.74 -32.16
N ARG A 178 16.76 -2.90 -32.94
CA ARG A 178 16.57 -1.49 -32.59
C ARG A 178 15.60 -1.29 -31.45
N ALA A 179 14.51 -2.06 -31.43
CA ALA A 179 13.50 -1.96 -30.37
C ALA A 179 14.05 -2.36 -29.00
N ILE A 180 14.87 -3.42 -28.92
CA ILE A 180 15.42 -3.92 -27.64
C ILE A 180 16.15 -2.83 -26.86
N ARG A 181 16.97 -2.01 -27.51
CA ARG A 181 17.70 -0.92 -26.83
C ARG A 181 16.73 0.05 -26.15
N THR A 182 15.72 0.50 -26.88
CA THR A 182 14.71 1.42 -26.35
C THR A 182 13.91 0.79 -25.20
N ILE A 183 13.57 -0.51 -25.33
CA ILE A 183 12.83 -1.24 -24.29
C ILE A 183 13.68 -1.41 -23.03
N VAL A 184 14.95 -1.75 -23.16
CA VAL A 184 15.89 -1.89 -22.02
C VAL A 184 16.05 -0.55 -21.30
N ASP A 185 16.26 0.54 -22.04
CA ASP A 185 16.41 1.88 -21.45
C ASP A 185 15.14 2.31 -20.69
N ALA A 186 13.96 2.09 -21.26
CA ALA A 186 12.69 2.40 -20.63
C ALA A 186 12.47 1.59 -19.34
N ASN A 187 12.71 0.27 -19.41
CA ASN A 187 12.56 -0.60 -18.23
C ASN A 187 13.60 -0.30 -17.15
N LEU A 188 14.84 0.01 -17.51
CA LEU A 188 15.88 0.40 -16.56
C LEU A 188 15.51 1.69 -15.85
N THR A 189 15.03 2.69 -16.58
CA THR A 189 14.57 3.96 -15.98
C THR A 189 13.41 3.75 -15.00
N THR A 190 12.44 2.95 -15.40
CA THR A 190 11.30 2.59 -14.53
C THR A 190 11.76 1.80 -13.31
N GLY A 191 12.68 0.85 -13.49
CA GLY A 191 13.25 0.06 -12.38
C GLY A 191 14.01 0.93 -11.38
N ILE A 192 14.80 1.91 -11.84
CA ILE A 192 15.48 2.87 -10.96
C ILE A 192 14.45 3.71 -10.19
N ALA A 193 13.41 4.22 -10.87
CA ALA A 193 12.36 5.00 -10.23
C ALA A 193 11.62 4.17 -9.16
N ALA A 194 11.27 2.92 -9.47
CA ALA A 194 10.62 2.01 -8.52
C ALA A 194 11.53 1.72 -7.32
N ALA A 195 12.82 1.46 -7.53
CA ALA A 195 13.79 1.23 -6.45
C ALA A 195 13.92 2.45 -5.51
N VAL A 196 13.96 3.66 -6.06
CA VAL A 196 13.99 4.91 -5.28
C VAL A 196 12.70 5.08 -4.48
N LEU A 197 11.54 4.86 -5.10
CA LEU A 197 10.24 4.95 -4.43
C LEU A 197 10.08 3.88 -3.34
N TYR A 198 10.59 2.67 -3.57
CA TYR A 198 10.57 1.60 -2.57
C TYR A 198 11.45 1.93 -1.36
N GLN A 199 12.65 2.50 -1.59
CA GLN A 199 13.62 2.82 -0.53
C GLN A 199 13.21 4.05 0.28
N TYR A 200 12.75 5.11 -0.37
CA TYR A 200 12.47 6.41 0.26
C TYR A 200 10.99 6.73 0.39
N GLY A 201 10.12 5.97 -0.27
CA GLY A 201 8.67 6.16 -0.19
C GLY A 201 8.11 5.71 1.15
N SER A 202 7.06 6.40 1.61
CA SER A 202 6.29 6.06 2.81
C SER A 202 4.87 5.67 2.46
N GLY A 203 4.29 4.74 3.23
CA GLY A 203 2.88 4.35 3.13
C GLY A 203 2.44 3.99 1.70
N PRO A 204 1.48 4.74 1.11
CA PRO A 204 0.93 4.43 -0.21
C PRO A 204 1.94 4.45 -1.35
N ILE A 205 2.97 5.32 -1.27
CA ILE A 205 4.00 5.44 -2.30
C ILE A 205 4.84 4.16 -2.37
N LYS A 206 5.18 3.59 -1.24
CA LYS A 206 5.91 2.31 -1.16
C LYS A 206 5.07 1.17 -1.72
N GLY A 207 3.76 1.13 -1.40
CA GLY A 207 2.83 0.14 -1.95
C GLY A 207 2.66 0.22 -3.47
N PHE A 208 2.85 1.39 -4.08
CA PHE A 208 2.85 1.56 -5.53
C PHE A 208 4.14 1.05 -6.20
N ALA A 209 5.27 1.10 -5.48
CA ALA A 209 6.58 0.69 -6.00
C ALA A 209 6.89 -0.81 -5.80
N THR A 210 6.02 -1.53 -5.09
CA THR A 210 6.14 -2.98 -4.86
C THR A 210 5.57 -3.76 -6.01
#